data_abf8c4822da8f4abd262abd8bde9c184
#
_entry.id   abf8c4822da8f4abd262abd8bde9c184
#
_cell.length_a   1.000
_cell.length_b   1.000
_cell.length_c   1.000
_cell.angle_alpha   90.00
_cell.angle_beta   90.00
_cell.angle_gamma   90.00
#
_symmetry.space_group_name_H-M   'P 1'
#
loop_
_entity.id
_entity.type
_entity.pdbx_description
1 polymer ?
#
loop_
_entity_poly.entity_id
_entity_poly.type
_entity_poly.pdbx_seq_one_letter_code
_entity_poly.pdbx_strand_id
1 'polypeptide(L)'
;MLEREWGIKINLKTFKSFLAEQEYYLEPINEAADDASKEGGVSNNTKGVLHELLVGKHLNGDKHLEKHKNEHGETPEQAHDRLKNQIHPKDYEKIHANAKSAAEHIKKHIESEHAGHSIHAVHWTSKPGDTEKVTGHKASQKEDSSDVYVSTKDEKGNIKHHGISLKVSDKSSKNIPSSSLGMESGGSKAREHYKAHQEGILAAHPQLKGKNKDQRKEIAKADPKLHADVKKRNQELLHKVAHSHAAELQHHVDNNNHEHVVKHIREVLHAHKTPAEEKGHSFIKHTTYQTAKGVQHHISKPSEDHEHILKDHKNITVKSSGGSVHFYHNGKKFASQAHKFDSQSDPLSSLKSAGKAV
;
A
#
# COMPACT_ATOMS: atom_id res chain seq x y z
N MET A 1 9.72 -23.11 28.34
CA MET A 1 10.37 -22.47 29.49
C MET A 1 10.22 -20.95 29.35
N LEU A 2 8.95 -20.44 29.50
CA LEU A 2 8.61 -19.01 29.42
C LEU A 2 7.50 -18.66 30.46
N GLU A 3 7.54 -19.34 31.63
CA GLU A 3 6.49 -19.18 32.64
C GLU A 3 6.88 -18.25 33.82
N ARG A 4 8.01 -17.57 33.78
CA ARG A 4 8.52 -16.91 35.01
C ARG A 4 8.46 -15.39 35.08
N GLU A 5 8.04 -14.67 34.05
CA GLU A 5 8.09 -13.19 34.13
C GLU A 5 6.75 -12.44 34.20
N TRP A 6 5.60 -13.06 33.85
CA TRP A 6 4.35 -12.27 33.74
C TRP A 6 3.12 -12.86 34.42
N GLY A 7 3.18 -14.01 35.08
CA GLY A 7 2.06 -14.60 35.84
C GLY A 7 0.77 -14.89 35.06
N ILE A 8 0.81 -14.83 33.73
CA ILE A 8 -0.36 -15.05 32.86
C ILE A 8 -0.30 -16.49 32.35
N LYS A 9 -1.14 -17.37 32.88
CA LYS A 9 -1.37 -18.69 32.27
C LYS A 9 -2.10 -18.54 30.94
N ILE A 10 -1.33 -18.51 29.84
CA ILE A 10 -1.91 -18.58 28.51
C ILE A 10 -2.28 -20.03 28.24
N ASN A 11 -3.58 -20.29 28.02
CA ASN A 11 -4.03 -21.60 27.59
C ASN A 11 -3.53 -21.84 26.14
N LEU A 12 -2.57 -22.76 26.01
CA LEU A 12 -1.94 -23.09 24.73
C LEU A 12 -2.96 -23.51 23.64
N LYS A 13 -4.09 -24.09 24.02
CA LYS A 13 -5.18 -24.44 23.11
C LYS A 13 -5.86 -23.20 22.53
N THR A 14 -6.12 -22.19 23.37
CA THR A 14 -6.70 -20.91 22.98
C THR A 14 -5.71 -20.08 22.13
N PHE A 15 -4.43 -20.17 22.44
CA PHE A 15 -3.38 -19.48 21.66
C PHE A 15 -3.14 -20.15 20.29
N LYS A 16 -3.18 -21.47 20.20
CA LYS A 16 -3.12 -22.20 18.91
C LYS A 16 -4.36 -21.97 18.06
N SER A 17 -5.55 -21.92 18.66
CA SER A 17 -6.80 -21.55 17.97
C SER A 17 -6.74 -20.10 17.46
N PHE A 18 -6.21 -19.18 18.27
CA PHE A 18 -5.99 -17.79 17.88
C PHE A 18 -4.94 -17.65 16.74
N LEU A 19 -3.85 -18.44 16.78
CA LEU A 19 -2.86 -18.45 15.69
C LEU A 19 -3.43 -19.08 14.41
N ALA A 20 -4.23 -20.14 14.51
CA ALA A 20 -4.90 -20.75 13.36
C ALA A 20 -5.95 -19.81 12.76
N GLU A 21 -6.66 -19.02 13.57
CA GLU A 21 -7.52 -17.93 13.09
C GLU A 21 -6.69 -16.81 12.42
N GLN A 22 -5.48 -16.51 12.92
CA GLN A 22 -4.60 -15.52 12.29
C GLN A 22 -3.96 -16.03 10.99
N GLU A 23 -3.63 -17.32 10.88
CA GLU A 23 -3.19 -17.93 9.60
C GLU A 23 -4.31 -17.93 8.55
N TYR A 24 -5.57 -18.08 8.95
CA TYR A 24 -6.74 -17.92 8.07
C TYR A 24 -6.92 -16.47 7.59
N TYR A 25 -6.38 -15.47 8.32
CA TYR A 25 -6.36 -14.05 7.95
C TYR A 25 -5.10 -13.62 7.19
N LEU A 26 -4.15 -14.53 6.94
CA LEU A 26 -2.98 -14.33 6.08
C LEU A 26 -3.24 -14.75 4.63
N GLU A 27 -4.50 -14.81 4.20
CA GLU A 27 -4.78 -14.79 2.78
C GLU A 27 -4.13 -13.55 2.15
N PRO A 28 -3.51 -13.67 0.97
CA PRO A 28 -2.89 -12.53 0.29
C PRO A 28 -3.92 -11.41 0.24
N ILE A 29 -3.51 -10.23 0.70
CA ILE A 29 -4.35 -9.05 0.78
C ILE A 29 -4.76 -8.69 -0.64
N ASN A 30 -5.87 -9.25 -1.09
CA ASN A 30 -6.60 -8.70 -2.22
C ASN A 30 -7.16 -7.35 -1.75
N GLU A 31 -6.45 -6.26 -2.02
CA GLU A 31 -6.93 -4.88 -1.79
C GLU A 31 -8.21 -4.56 -2.58
N ALA A 32 -8.86 -5.57 -3.12
CA ALA A 32 -9.78 -5.52 -4.23
C ALA A 32 -11.26 -5.53 -3.88
N ALA A 33 -11.69 -5.65 -2.65
CA ALA A 33 -13.08 -6.10 -2.45
C ALA A 33 -14.09 -5.05 -1.99
N ASP A 34 -13.73 -3.78 -1.73
CA ASP A 34 -14.61 -2.96 -0.90
C ASP A 34 -15.23 -1.69 -1.51
N ASP A 35 -15.16 -1.46 -2.82
CA ASP A 35 -15.85 -0.30 -3.42
C ASP A 35 -16.90 -0.65 -4.51
N ALA A 36 -17.28 -1.91 -4.62
CA ALA A 36 -18.30 -2.37 -5.58
C ALA A 36 -19.75 -2.09 -5.14
N SER A 37 -19.97 -1.36 -4.03
CA SER A 37 -21.34 -1.15 -3.49
C SER A 37 -22.07 0.09 -3.99
N LYS A 38 -21.55 0.76 -5.00
CA LYS A 38 -22.28 1.84 -5.69
C LYS A 38 -22.56 1.44 -7.13
N GLU A 39 -23.79 0.96 -7.38
CA GLU A 39 -24.41 0.83 -8.70
C GLU A 39 -23.52 0.22 -9.80
N GLY A 40 -23.19 -1.09 -9.72
CA GLY A 40 -22.62 -1.82 -10.86
C GLY A 40 -21.20 -1.38 -11.30
N GLY A 41 -20.50 -0.59 -10.49
CA GLY A 41 -19.17 -0.07 -10.79
C GLY A 41 -18.07 -1.09 -10.58
N VAL A 42 -17.15 -1.17 -11.54
CA VAL A 42 -15.93 -2.00 -11.46
C VAL A 42 -15.02 -1.49 -10.33
N SER A 43 -14.40 -2.40 -9.58
CA SER A 43 -13.55 -2.06 -8.44
C SER A 43 -12.33 -1.20 -8.86
N ASN A 44 -11.87 -0.33 -7.97
CA ASN A 44 -10.67 0.47 -8.22
C ASN A 44 -9.43 -0.40 -8.44
N ASN A 45 -9.37 -1.57 -7.82
CA ASN A 45 -8.29 -2.52 -8.06
C ASN A 45 -8.30 -3.06 -9.49
N THR A 46 -9.45 -3.45 -10.02
CA THR A 46 -9.59 -3.90 -11.42
C THR A 46 -9.08 -2.83 -12.40
N LYS A 47 -9.43 -1.55 -12.14
CA LYS A 47 -8.94 -0.41 -12.93
C LYS A 47 -7.42 -0.21 -12.76
N GLY A 48 -6.90 -0.40 -11.55
CA GLY A 48 -5.47 -0.33 -11.24
C GLY A 48 -4.66 -1.36 -12.00
N VAL A 49 -5.02 -2.64 -11.88
CA VAL A 49 -4.35 -3.75 -12.57
C VAL A 49 -4.40 -3.59 -14.10
N LEU A 50 -5.55 -3.14 -14.65
CA LEU A 50 -5.61 -2.85 -16.08
C LEU A 50 -4.69 -1.71 -16.49
N HIS A 51 -4.57 -0.64 -15.67
CA HIS A 51 -3.63 0.44 -15.92
C HIS A 51 -2.18 -0.05 -15.93
N GLU A 52 -1.77 -0.88 -14.97
CA GLU A 52 -0.44 -1.49 -14.91
C GLU A 52 -0.10 -2.28 -16.18
N LEU A 53 -1.02 -3.16 -16.61
CA LEU A 53 -0.87 -3.95 -17.82
C LEU A 53 -0.74 -3.08 -19.08
N LEU A 54 -1.55 -2.01 -19.18
CA LEU A 54 -1.51 -1.08 -20.32
C LEU A 54 -0.22 -0.24 -20.31
N VAL A 55 0.23 0.25 -19.15
CA VAL A 55 1.52 0.96 -19.04
C VAL A 55 2.65 0.04 -19.50
N GLY A 56 2.71 -1.19 -18.99
CA GLY A 56 3.71 -2.16 -19.40
C GLY A 56 3.67 -2.44 -20.91
N LYS A 57 2.48 -2.60 -21.50
CA LYS A 57 2.30 -2.80 -22.93
C LYS A 57 2.85 -1.63 -23.75
N HIS A 58 2.52 -0.38 -23.38
CA HIS A 58 3.03 0.81 -24.08
C HIS A 58 4.55 0.99 -23.92
N LEU A 59 5.11 0.67 -22.75
CA LEU A 59 6.56 0.65 -22.55
C LEU A 59 7.25 -0.40 -23.42
N ASN A 60 6.56 -1.51 -23.72
CA ASN A 60 7.04 -2.60 -24.57
C ASN A 60 6.78 -2.37 -26.09
N GLY A 61 6.52 -1.14 -26.49
CA GLY A 61 6.23 -0.81 -27.89
C GLY A 61 4.91 -1.39 -28.41
N ASP A 62 3.88 -1.33 -27.61
CA ASP A 62 2.52 -1.84 -27.86
C ASP A 62 2.43 -3.38 -28.05
N LYS A 63 3.51 -4.09 -27.74
CA LYS A 63 3.53 -5.57 -27.73
C LYS A 63 3.07 -6.08 -26.37
N HIS A 64 2.46 -7.27 -26.37
CA HIS A 64 2.13 -7.94 -25.11
C HIS A 64 3.40 -8.24 -24.31
N LEU A 65 3.27 -8.15 -22.98
CA LEU A 65 4.34 -8.46 -22.05
C LEU A 65 4.69 -9.96 -22.09
N GLU A 66 5.89 -10.31 -21.64
CA GLU A 66 6.29 -11.73 -21.58
C GLU A 66 5.30 -12.56 -20.77
N LYS A 67 5.15 -13.84 -21.17
CA LYS A 67 4.09 -14.77 -20.71
C LYS A 67 4.30 -15.28 -19.27
N HIS A 68 4.57 -14.39 -18.32
CA HIS A 68 4.49 -14.77 -16.92
C HIS A 68 3.03 -14.87 -16.49
N LYS A 69 2.65 -15.99 -15.90
CA LYS A 69 1.29 -16.19 -15.39
C LYS A 69 1.15 -15.52 -14.02
N ASN A 70 0.06 -14.80 -13.83
CA ASN A 70 -0.32 -14.21 -12.53
C ASN A 70 -0.73 -15.32 -11.52
N GLU A 71 -1.19 -14.92 -10.33
CA GLU A 71 -1.68 -15.85 -9.32
C GLU A 71 -2.91 -16.67 -9.75
N HIS A 72 -3.68 -16.17 -10.71
CA HIS A 72 -4.84 -16.87 -11.31
C HIS A 72 -4.45 -17.75 -12.51
N GLY A 73 -3.17 -17.89 -12.82
CA GLY A 73 -2.68 -18.66 -13.96
C GLY A 73 -2.86 -18.00 -15.33
N GLU A 74 -3.25 -16.70 -15.36
CA GLU A 74 -3.46 -15.93 -16.59
C GLU A 74 -2.15 -15.29 -17.07
N THR A 75 -1.96 -15.27 -18.40
CA THR A 75 -0.93 -14.41 -19.02
C THR A 75 -1.35 -12.94 -18.95
N PRO A 76 -0.42 -11.97 -19.13
CA PRO A 76 -0.77 -10.55 -19.20
C PRO A 76 -1.85 -10.23 -20.23
N GLU A 77 -1.83 -10.92 -21.38
CA GLU A 77 -2.85 -10.78 -22.43
C GLU A 77 -4.23 -11.27 -21.96
N GLN A 78 -4.29 -12.47 -21.37
CA GLN A 78 -5.53 -13.03 -20.83
C GLN A 78 -6.10 -12.16 -19.72
N ALA A 79 -5.26 -11.67 -18.79
CA ALA A 79 -5.67 -10.77 -17.75
C ALA A 79 -6.20 -9.44 -18.30
N HIS A 80 -5.50 -8.85 -19.29
CA HIS A 80 -5.95 -7.64 -19.99
C HIS A 80 -7.34 -7.83 -20.61
N ASP A 81 -7.54 -8.88 -21.38
CA ASP A 81 -8.81 -9.11 -22.09
C ASP A 81 -9.97 -9.36 -21.12
N ARG A 82 -9.74 -10.13 -20.07
CA ARG A 82 -10.73 -10.31 -19.00
C ARG A 82 -11.10 -8.99 -18.33
N LEU A 83 -10.11 -8.20 -17.91
CA LEU A 83 -10.34 -6.93 -17.22
C LEU A 83 -11.00 -5.89 -18.13
N LYS A 84 -10.60 -5.82 -19.40
CA LYS A 84 -11.24 -4.97 -20.42
C LYS A 84 -12.72 -5.26 -20.54
N ASN A 85 -13.11 -6.54 -20.58
CA ASN A 85 -14.51 -6.95 -20.70
C ASN A 85 -15.36 -6.64 -19.47
N GLN A 86 -14.74 -6.39 -18.31
CA GLN A 86 -15.41 -5.99 -17.07
C GLN A 86 -15.62 -4.48 -16.95
N ILE A 87 -14.95 -3.68 -17.77
CA ILE A 87 -14.92 -2.22 -17.66
C ILE A 87 -15.78 -1.59 -18.77
N HIS A 88 -16.54 -0.55 -18.40
CA HIS A 88 -17.32 0.19 -19.39
C HIS A 88 -16.37 0.79 -20.46
N PRO A 89 -16.73 0.75 -21.77
CA PRO A 89 -15.86 1.21 -22.85
C PRO A 89 -15.26 2.61 -22.66
N LYS A 90 -16.06 3.58 -22.19
CA LYS A 90 -15.58 4.95 -21.90
C LYS A 90 -14.51 5.00 -20.80
N ASP A 91 -14.67 4.17 -19.75
CA ASP A 91 -13.67 4.06 -18.68
C ASP A 91 -12.40 3.38 -19.19
N TYR A 92 -12.55 2.36 -20.03
CA TYR A 92 -11.41 1.71 -20.68
C TYR A 92 -10.60 2.69 -21.52
N GLU A 93 -11.25 3.50 -22.38
CA GLU A 93 -10.58 4.52 -23.19
C GLU A 93 -9.81 5.54 -22.34
N LYS A 94 -10.41 5.98 -21.21
CA LYS A 94 -9.75 6.88 -20.26
C LYS A 94 -8.52 6.22 -19.62
N ILE A 95 -8.66 4.97 -19.15
CA ILE A 95 -7.56 4.22 -18.56
C ILE A 95 -6.44 4.01 -19.57
N HIS A 96 -6.80 3.65 -20.81
CA HIS A 96 -5.84 3.43 -21.89
C HIS A 96 -5.06 4.72 -22.24
N ALA A 97 -5.73 5.86 -22.37
CA ALA A 97 -5.10 7.15 -22.62
C ALA A 97 -4.15 7.55 -21.48
N ASN A 98 -4.59 7.38 -20.22
CA ASN A 98 -3.76 7.64 -19.04
C ASN A 98 -2.53 6.73 -19.00
N ALA A 99 -2.68 5.45 -19.33
CA ALA A 99 -1.58 4.49 -19.34
C ALA A 99 -0.54 4.80 -20.43
N LYS A 100 -1.00 5.20 -21.62
CA LYS A 100 -0.13 5.65 -22.71
C LYS A 100 0.69 6.86 -22.30
N SER A 101 0.05 7.89 -21.76
CA SER A 101 0.72 9.11 -21.28
C SER A 101 1.68 8.81 -20.13
N ALA A 102 1.34 7.90 -19.21
CA ALA A 102 2.22 7.45 -18.14
C ALA A 102 3.47 6.75 -18.69
N ALA A 103 3.29 5.84 -19.65
CA ALA A 103 4.41 5.13 -20.29
C ALA A 103 5.38 6.08 -20.99
N GLU A 104 4.86 7.09 -21.71
CA GLU A 104 5.68 8.12 -22.35
C GLU A 104 6.49 8.94 -21.33
N HIS A 105 5.85 9.29 -20.19
CA HIS A 105 6.51 10.02 -19.12
C HIS A 105 7.61 9.20 -18.43
N ILE A 106 7.33 7.92 -18.17
CA ILE A 106 8.31 6.97 -17.59
C ILE A 106 9.47 6.77 -18.55
N LYS A 107 9.20 6.56 -19.85
CA LYS A 107 10.23 6.37 -20.86
C LYS A 107 11.18 7.57 -20.92
N LYS A 108 10.64 8.79 -20.98
CA LYS A 108 11.44 10.03 -20.95
C LYS A 108 12.30 10.15 -19.70
N HIS A 109 11.77 9.76 -18.55
CA HIS A 109 12.52 9.76 -17.29
C HIS A 109 13.69 8.76 -17.35
N ILE A 110 13.44 7.52 -17.77
CA ILE A 110 14.50 6.50 -17.90
C ILE A 110 15.59 6.97 -18.89
N GLU A 111 15.19 7.51 -20.03
CA GLU A 111 16.13 8.03 -21.05
C GLU A 111 16.97 9.20 -20.51
N SER A 112 16.38 10.07 -19.68
CA SER A 112 17.11 11.21 -19.08
C SER A 112 18.11 10.79 -18.01
N GLU A 113 17.77 9.76 -17.21
CA GLU A 113 18.64 9.26 -16.14
C GLU A 113 19.72 8.29 -16.66
N HIS A 114 19.47 7.66 -17.81
CA HIS A 114 20.31 6.60 -18.37
C HIS A 114 20.52 6.82 -19.87
N ALA A 115 21.22 7.93 -20.20
CA ALA A 115 21.56 8.24 -21.59
C ALA A 115 22.34 7.07 -22.23
N GLY A 116 21.99 6.70 -23.46
CA GLY A 116 22.59 5.58 -24.17
C GLY A 116 22.01 4.20 -23.85
N HIS A 117 21.02 4.12 -22.93
CA HIS A 117 20.30 2.88 -22.70
C HIS A 117 19.04 2.78 -23.58
N SER A 118 18.74 1.59 -24.05
CA SER A 118 17.48 1.27 -24.76
C SER A 118 16.63 0.29 -23.94
N ILE A 119 15.31 0.40 -24.03
CA ILE A 119 14.41 -0.58 -23.41
C ILE A 119 14.62 -1.93 -24.11
N HIS A 120 15.00 -2.93 -23.31
CA HIS A 120 15.28 -4.29 -23.78
C HIS A 120 14.10 -5.24 -23.52
N ALA A 121 13.50 -5.15 -22.33
CA ALA A 121 12.33 -5.96 -21.93
C ALA A 121 11.48 -5.23 -20.92
N VAL A 122 10.20 -5.59 -20.86
CA VAL A 122 9.24 -5.09 -19.85
C VAL A 122 8.51 -6.28 -19.24
N HIS A 123 8.46 -6.31 -17.91
CA HIS A 123 7.91 -7.41 -17.13
C HIS A 123 6.81 -6.91 -16.19
N TRP A 124 5.70 -7.61 -16.15
CA TRP A 124 4.66 -7.38 -15.17
C TRP A 124 4.92 -8.22 -13.93
N THR A 125 4.94 -7.59 -12.75
CA THR A 125 5.19 -8.24 -11.45
C THR A 125 3.89 -8.37 -10.68
N SER A 126 3.11 -9.40 -10.96
CA SER A 126 1.75 -9.57 -10.45
C SER A 126 1.64 -10.50 -9.24
N LYS A 127 2.73 -11.17 -8.86
CA LYS A 127 2.75 -12.12 -7.75
C LYS A 127 4.12 -12.22 -7.07
N PRO A 128 4.17 -12.76 -5.84
CA PRO A 128 5.43 -13.04 -5.16
C PRO A 128 6.38 -13.87 -6.02
N GLY A 129 7.67 -13.50 -6.01
CA GLY A 129 8.72 -14.16 -6.79
C GLY A 129 8.89 -13.66 -8.23
N ASP A 130 8.02 -12.80 -8.75
CA ASP A 130 8.23 -12.24 -10.09
C ASP A 130 9.41 -11.24 -10.11
N THR A 131 9.59 -10.45 -9.06
CA THR A 131 10.78 -9.59 -8.88
C THR A 131 12.08 -10.40 -8.96
N GLU A 132 12.15 -11.55 -8.26
CA GLU A 132 13.32 -12.44 -8.27
C GLU A 132 13.63 -12.97 -9.67
N LYS A 133 12.62 -13.31 -10.44
CA LYS A 133 12.80 -13.80 -11.83
C LYS A 133 13.39 -12.71 -12.75
N VAL A 134 13.05 -11.45 -12.52
CA VAL A 134 13.51 -10.32 -13.34
C VAL A 134 14.90 -9.85 -12.89
N THR A 135 15.08 -9.65 -11.59
CA THR A 135 16.28 -9.01 -11.04
C THR A 135 17.32 -10.00 -10.50
N GLY A 136 16.94 -11.27 -10.34
CA GLY A 136 17.76 -12.28 -9.65
C GLY A 136 17.80 -12.10 -8.13
N HIS A 137 17.02 -11.15 -7.56
CA HIS A 137 17.02 -10.82 -6.15
C HIS A 137 15.66 -11.08 -5.53
N LYS A 138 15.66 -11.90 -4.48
CA LYS A 138 14.43 -12.19 -3.71
C LYS A 138 14.00 -10.93 -2.95
N ALA A 139 12.76 -10.56 -3.15
CA ALA A 139 12.10 -9.49 -2.42
C ALA A 139 10.64 -9.86 -2.15
N SER A 140 10.14 -9.49 -0.97
CA SER A 140 8.71 -9.50 -0.68
C SER A 140 8.05 -8.26 -1.30
N GLN A 141 6.73 -8.27 -1.46
CA GLN A 141 5.98 -7.09 -1.91
C GLN A 141 6.11 -5.88 -0.97
N LYS A 142 6.49 -6.10 0.30
CA LYS A 142 6.78 -5.01 1.26
C LYS A 142 8.14 -4.36 1.01
N GLU A 143 9.11 -5.14 0.56
CA GLU A 143 10.47 -4.67 0.26
C GLU A 143 10.56 -4.09 -1.15
N ASP A 144 9.77 -4.61 -2.09
CA ASP A 144 9.71 -4.15 -3.47
C ASP A 144 8.27 -4.19 -3.96
N SER A 145 7.68 -3.01 -4.09
CA SER A 145 6.30 -2.81 -4.52
C SER A 145 6.19 -2.45 -6.01
N SER A 146 7.14 -2.90 -6.82
CA SER A 146 7.11 -2.67 -8.27
C SER A 146 5.96 -3.43 -8.92
N ASP A 147 5.11 -2.71 -9.63
CA ASP A 147 4.00 -3.25 -10.42
C ASP A 147 4.49 -3.67 -11.82
N VAL A 148 5.53 -2.98 -12.32
CA VAL A 148 6.19 -3.24 -13.61
C VAL A 148 7.70 -3.08 -13.47
N TYR A 149 8.47 -3.94 -14.12
CA TYR A 149 9.90 -3.78 -14.31
C TYR A 149 10.24 -3.47 -15.76
N VAL A 150 11.07 -2.45 -15.98
CA VAL A 150 11.67 -2.13 -17.28
C VAL A 150 13.15 -2.50 -17.21
N SER A 151 13.58 -3.39 -18.07
CA SER A 151 14.97 -3.74 -18.24
C SER A 151 15.55 -2.92 -19.41
N THR A 152 16.59 -2.16 -19.16
CA THR A 152 17.30 -1.40 -20.18
C THR A 152 18.67 -2.02 -20.44
N LYS A 153 19.22 -1.78 -21.64
CA LYS A 153 20.51 -2.28 -22.06
C LYS A 153 21.35 -1.12 -22.60
N ASP A 154 22.59 -0.99 -22.12
CA ASP A 154 23.56 -0.06 -22.65
C ASP A 154 24.25 -0.57 -23.93
N GLU A 155 25.08 0.25 -24.56
CA GLU A 155 25.84 -0.12 -25.77
C GLU A 155 26.83 -1.27 -25.53
N LYS A 156 27.27 -1.49 -24.29
CA LYS A 156 28.19 -2.58 -23.91
C LYS A 156 27.44 -3.88 -23.59
N GLY A 157 26.11 -3.85 -23.61
CA GLY A 157 25.27 -5.00 -23.31
C GLY A 157 24.94 -5.18 -21.83
N ASN A 158 25.32 -4.26 -20.94
CA ASN A 158 24.96 -4.33 -19.53
C ASN A 158 23.46 -4.05 -19.35
N ILE A 159 22.81 -4.86 -18.51
CA ILE A 159 21.39 -4.72 -18.22
C ILE A 159 21.20 -4.02 -16.89
N LYS A 160 20.32 -3.00 -16.88
CA LYS A 160 19.83 -2.35 -15.68
C LYS A 160 18.33 -2.52 -15.58
N HIS A 161 17.85 -2.87 -14.38
CA HIS A 161 16.44 -3.02 -14.11
C HIS A 161 15.90 -1.79 -13.39
N HIS A 162 14.70 -1.34 -13.79
CA HIS A 162 13.98 -0.20 -13.22
C HIS A 162 12.63 -0.70 -12.70
N GLY A 163 12.50 -0.83 -11.38
CA GLY A 163 11.24 -1.16 -10.71
C GLY A 163 10.33 0.07 -10.70
N ILE A 164 9.07 -0.10 -11.07
CA ILE A 164 8.11 1.00 -11.18
C ILE A 164 6.86 0.64 -10.41
N SER A 165 6.58 1.38 -9.32
CA SER A 165 5.29 1.31 -8.65
C SER A 165 4.34 2.33 -9.27
N LEU A 166 3.21 1.86 -9.79
CA LEU A 166 2.23 2.66 -10.52
C LEU A 166 1.06 3.05 -9.62
N LYS A 167 0.74 4.34 -9.56
CA LYS A 167 -0.41 4.84 -8.81
C LYS A 167 -1.25 5.77 -9.69
N VAL A 168 -2.56 5.61 -9.57
CA VAL A 168 -3.53 6.44 -10.30
C VAL A 168 -4.50 7.08 -9.31
N SER A 169 -4.81 8.35 -9.50
CA SER A 169 -5.77 9.06 -8.67
C SER A 169 -6.65 9.97 -9.52
N ASP A 170 -7.95 9.89 -9.30
CA ASP A 170 -8.91 10.87 -9.83
C ASP A 170 -8.89 12.18 -9.03
N LYS A 171 -8.14 12.24 -7.92
CA LYS A 171 -7.97 13.44 -7.10
C LYS A 171 -6.75 14.22 -7.58
N SER A 172 -6.77 15.54 -7.38
CA SER A 172 -5.68 16.46 -7.75
C SER A 172 -4.43 16.36 -6.86
N SER A 173 -4.15 15.17 -6.31
CA SER A 173 -3.02 14.94 -5.41
C SER A 173 -2.00 14.01 -6.05
N LYS A 174 -0.76 14.50 -6.18
CA LYS A 174 0.40 13.70 -6.57
C LYS A 174 0.87 12.73 -5.47
N ASN A 175 0.48 13.00 -4.22
CA ASN A 175 0.91 12.24 -3.05
C ASN A 175 -0.15 11.18 -2.70
N ILE A 176 -0.12 10.06 -3.42
CA ILE A 176 -0.99 8.91 -3.13
C ILE A 176 -0.34 8.10 -2.01
N PRO A 177 -1.13 7.62 -1.02
CA PRO A 177 -0.60 6.75 0.01
C PRO A 177 0.12 5.55 -0.60
N SER A 178 1.28 5.24 -0.06
CA SER A 178 1.99 4.00 -0.36
C SER A 178 1.24 2.83 0.27
N SER A 179 1.61 1.60 -0.04
CA SER A 179 0.95 0.36 0.37
C SER A 179 0.46 0.36 1.82
N SER A 180 -0.53 -0.47 2.08
CA SER A 180 -1.11 -0.62 3.41
C SER A 180 -0.09 -1.19 4.38
N LEU A 181 0.23 -0.46 5.42
CA LEU A 181 1.00 -0.95 6.56
C LEU A 181 0.09 -1.78 7.46
N GLY A 182 0.61 -2.82 8.07
CA GLY A 182 -0.13 -3.64 9.03
C GLY A 182 -0.50 -2.89 10.31
N MET A 183 -1.27 -3.55 11.16
CA MET A 183 -1.67 -3.00 12.47
C MET A 183 -0.45 -2.75 13.37
N GLU A 184 0.61 -3.54 13.24
CA GLU A 184 1.88 -3.41 13.97
C GLU A 184 2.54 -2.05 13.76
N SER A 185 2.31 -1.41 12.61
CA SER A 185 2.80 -0.05 12.34
C SER A 185 2.00 1.05 13.05
N GLY A 186 0.99 0.69 13.83
CA GLY A 186 0.17 1.63 14.63
C GLY A 186 0.71 1.90 16.03
N GLY A 187 1.94 1.50 16.33
CA GLY A 187 2.56 1.61 17.65
C GLY A 187 2.28 0.42 18.57
N SER A 188 2.99 0.38 19.71
CA SER A 188 2.97 -0.77 20.64
C SER A 188 1.58 -1.08 21.20
N LYS A 189 0.72 -0.08 21.36
CA LYS A 189 -0.64 -0.21 21.92
C LYS A 189 -1.75 -0.47 20.89
N ALA A 190 -1.44 -0.45 19.59
CA ALA A 190 -2.46 -0.56 18.55
C ALA A 190 -3.28 -1.85 18.66
N ARG A 191 -2.62 -2.98 18.91
CA ARG A 191 -3.28 -4.29 19.07
C ARG A 191 -4.19 -4.35 20.29
N GLU A 192 -3.76 -3.80 21.42
CA GLU A 192 -4.57 -3.74 22.65
C GLU A 192 -5.83 -2.89 22.43
N HIS A 193 -5.66 -1.69 21.86
CA HIS A 193 -6.78 -0.80 21.55
C HIS A 193 -7.77 -1.44 20.57
N TYR A 194 -7.26 -2.11 19.54
CA TYR A 194 -8.09 -2.79 18.55
C TYR A 194 -8.87 -3.96 19.17
N LYS A 195 -8.24 -4.78 20.02
CA LYS A 195 -8.90 -5.88 20.72
C LYS A 195 -10.04 -5.37 21.61
N ALA A 196 -9.77 -4.37 22.44
CA ALA A 196 -10.79 -3.76 23.30
C ALA A 196 -11.95 -3.15 22.48
N HIS A 197 -11.65 -2.58 21.33
CA HIS A 197 -12.65 -2.07 20.40
C HIS A 197 -13.55 -3.17 19.85
N GLN A 198 -12.99 -4.29 19.38
CA GLN A 198 -13.77 -5.43 18.89
C GLN A 198 -14.67 -6.01 19.98
N GLU A 199 -14.13 -6.19 21.18
CA GLU A 199 -14.90 -6.64 22.35
C GLU A 199 -16.06 -5.70 22.66
N GLY A 200 -15.82 -4.38 22.59
CA GLY A 200 -16.84 -3.36 22.81
C GLY A 200 -17.93 -3.36 21.74
N ILE A 201 -17.59 -3.59 20.46
CA ILE A 201 -18.58 -3.77 19.38
C ILE A 201 -19.42 -5.03 19.62
N LEU A 202 -18.79 -6.17 19.93
CA LEU A 202 -19.49 -7.43 20.14
C LEU A 202 -20.39 -7.41 21.39
N ALA A 203 -20.01 -6.66 22.43
CA ALA A 203 -20.83 -6.44 23.61
C ALA A 203 -22.08 -5.60 23.31
N ALA A 204 -21.91 -4.52 22.50
CA ALA A 204 -23.00 -3.65 22.09
C ALA A 204 -23.92 -4.29 21.03
N HIS A 205 -23.38 -5.18 20.20
CA HIS A 205 -24.06 -5.80 19.05
C HIS A 205 -23.85 -7.32 19.02
N PRO A 206 -24.45 -8.08 19.96
CA PRO A 206 -24.24 -9.52 20.10
C PRO A 206 -24.60 -10.34 18.84
N GLN A 207 -25.47 -9.80 17.97
CA GLN A 207 -25.88 -10.43 16.71
C GLN A 207 -24.74 -10.59 15.71
N LEU A 208 -23.61 -9.89 15.92
CA LEU A 208 -22.39 -10.01 15.08
C LEU A 208 -21.51 -11.20 15.49
N LYS A 209 -21.73 -11.77 16.70
CA LYS A 209 -20.89 -12.84 17.23
C LYS A 209 -21.01 -14.11 16.39
N GLY A 210 -19.87 -14.71 16.03
CA GLY A 210 -19.82 -15.93 15.21
C GLY A 210 -20.21 -15.75 13.74
N LYS A 211 -20.41 -14.50 13.27
CA LYS A 211 -20.72 -14.22 11.87
C LYS A 211 -19.45 -14.01 11.06
N ASN A 212 -19.45 -14.51 9.81
CA ASN A 212 -18.38 -14.22 8.86
C ASN A 212 -18.48 -12.77 8.31
N LYS A 213 -17.49 -12.32 7.54
CA LYS A 213 -17.38 -10.96 7.01
C LYS A 213 -18.64 -10.53 6.24
N ASP A 214 -19.16 -11.39 5.36
CA ASP A 214 -20.30 -11.04 4.50
C ASP A 214 -21.61 -10.97 5.31
N GLN A 215 -21.80 -11.90 6.23
CA GLN A 215 -22.95 -11.86 7.15
C GLN A 215 -22.94 -10.60 8.02
N ARG A 216 -21.77 -10.17 8.52
CA ARG A 216 -21.66 -8.93 9.29
C ARG A 216 -21.96 -7.69 8.46
N LYS A 217 -21.53 -7.65 7.21
CA LYS A 217 -21.87 -6.56 6.27
C LYS A 217 -23.37 -6.47 6.02
N GLU A 218 -24.02 -7.60 5.77
CA GLU A 218 -25.48 -7.64 5.57
C GLU A 218 -26.24 -7.18 6.83
N ILE A 219 -25.83 -7.62 8.02
CA ILE A 219 -26.42 -7.17 9.29
C ILE A 219 -26.25 -5.64 9.44
N ALA A 220 -25.06 -5.11 9.20
CA ALA A 220 -24.79 -3.68 9.31
C ALA A 220 -25.55 -2.85 8.25
N LYS A 221 -25.74 -3.39 7.05
CA LYS A 221 -26.54 -2.76 5.99
C LYS A 221 -28.02 -2.71 6.34
N ALA A 222 -28.54 -3.76 6.99
CA ALA A 222 -29.92 -3.86 7.40
C ALA A 222 -30.27 -3.02 8.66
N ASP A 223 -29.25 -2.65 9.47
CA ASP A 223 -29.44 -1.89 10.72
C ASP A 223 -28.66 -0.56 10.70
N PRO A 224 -29.28 0.55 10.29
CA PRO A 224 -28.64 1.87 10.26
C PRO A 224 -28.16 2.37 11.62
N LYS A 225 -28.77 1.95 12.73
CA LYS A 225 -28.36 2.34 14.09
C LYS A 225 -27.05 1.65 14.47
N LEU A 226 -26.96 0.33 14.22
CA LEU A 226 -25.71 -0.42 14.37
C LEU A 226 -24.61 0.19 13.52
N HIS A 227 -24.87 0.47 12.23
CA HIS A 227 -23.89 1.06 11.35
C HIS A 227 -23.37 2.41 11.86
N ALA A 228 -24.26 3.28 12.35
CA ALA A 228 -23.89 4.58 12.91
C ALA A 228 -23.05 4.46 14.20
N ASP A 229 -23.41 3.53 15.12
CA ASP A 229 -22.65 3.28 16.34
C ASP A 229 -21.25 2.73 16.02
N VAL A 230 -21.16 1.72 15.14
CA VAL A 230 -19.88 1.16 14.70
C VAL A 230 -19.00 2.24 14.05
N LYS A 231 -19.55 3.08 13.18
CA LYS A 231 -18.82 4.19 12.55
C LYS A 231 -18.24 5.16 13.59
N LYS A 232 -19.03 5.50 14.63
CA LYS A 232 -18.57 6.37 15.73
C LYS A 232 -17.43 5.69 16.50
N ARG A 233 -17.60 4.46 16.94
CA ARG A 233 -16.56 3.69 17.65
C ARG A 233 -15.29 3.52 16.83
N ASN A 234 -15.41 3.29 15.53
CA ASN A 234 -14.30 3.22 14.61
C ASN A 234 -13.49 4.54 14.60
N GLN A 235 -14.16 5.69 14.54
CA GLN A 235 -13.49 7.00 14.60
C GLN A 235 -12.77 7.21 15.94
N GLU A 236 -13.40 6.85 17.06
CA GLU A 236 -12.79 6.93 18.39
C GLU A 236 -11.54 6.05 18.49
N LEU A 237 -11.59 4.81 17.95
CA LEU A 237 -10.40 3.95 17.89
C LEU A 237 -9.27 4.58 17.07
N LEU A 238 -9.57 5.06 15.86
CA LEU A 238 -8.55 5.66 14.99
C LEU A 238 -7.86 6.85 15.67
N HIS A 239 -8.62 7.71 16.37
CA HIS A 239 -8.06 8.82 17.15
C HIS A 239 -7.18 8.32 18.30
N LYS A 240 -7.65 7.31 19.04
CA LYS A 240 -6.92 6.74 20.17
C LYS A 240 -5.59 6.10 19.72
N VAL A 241 -5.61 5.32 18.64
CA VAL A 241 -4.40 4.71 18.07
C VAL A 241 -3.43 5.78 17.59
N ALA A 242 -3.90 6.75 16.81
CA ALA A 242 -3.04 7.84 16.32
C ALA A 242 -2.42 8.66 17.47
N HIS A 243 -3.19 8.94 18.52
CA HIS A 243 -2.69 9.68 19.67
C HIS A 243 -1.62 8.90 20.44
N SER A 244 -1.90 7.65 20.79
CA SER A 244 -0.93 6.82 21.53
C SER A 244 0.34 6.57 20.73
N HIS A 245 0.22 6.33 19.42
CA HIS A 245 1.35 6.12 18.54
C HIS A 245 2.20 7.39 18.35
N ALA A 246 1.57 8.55 18.15
CA ALA A 246 2.30 9.81 18.05
C ALA A 246 3.04 10.15 19.36
N ALA A 247 2.42 9.90 20.52
CA ALA A 247 3.04 10.09 21.83
C ALA A 247 4.24 9.16 22.03
N GLU A 248 4.14 7.87 21.60
CA GLU A 248 5.24 6.91 21.64
C GLU A 248 6.42 7.39 20.79
N LEU A 249 6.17 7.77 19.53
CA LEU A 249 7.21 8.26 18.63
C LEU A 249 7.83 9.59 19.12
N GLN A 250 7.01 10.52 19.63
CA GLN A 250 7.53 11.77 20.20
C GLN A 250 8.39 11.52 21.45
N HIS A 251 8.01 10.56 22.30
CA HIS A 251 8.83 10.14 23.42
C HIS A 251 10.21 9.61 22.98
N HIS A 252 10.29 8.87 21.86
CA HIS A 252 11.58 8.49 21.29
C HIS A 252 12.40 9.69 20.81
N VAL A 253 11.76 10.70 20.20
CA VAL A 253 12.43 11.97 19.83
C VAL A 253 12.99 12.66 21.07
N ASP A 254 12.17 12.83 22.11
CA ASP A 254 12.53 13.56 23.35
C ASP A 254 13.68 12.86 24.12
N ASN A 255 13.81 11.55 23.98
CA ASN A 255 14.89 10.75 24.58
C ASN A 255 16.08 10.51 23.65
N ASN A 256 16.22 11.28 22.56
CA ASN A 256 17.29 11.15 21.56
C ASN A 256 17.38 9.78 20.86
N ASN A 257 16.33 8.98 20.90
CA ASN A 257 16.25 7.72 20.15
C ASN A 257 15.74 7.97 18.72
N HIS A 258 16.44 8.85 18.01
CA HIS A 258 16.05 9.29 16.67
C HIS A 258 16.11 8.16 15.64
N GLU A 259 16.99 7.18 15.80
CA GLU A 259 17.11 6.05 14.88
C GLU A 259 15.79 5.27 14.77
N HIS A 260 15.12 5.03 15.90
CA HIS A 260 13.80 4.38 15.92
C HIS A 260 12.77 5.15 15.10
N VAL A 261 12.72 6.48 15.28
CA VAL A 261 11.77 7.35 14.56
C VAL A 261 12.08 7.41 13.07
N VAL A 262 13.36 7.55 12.71
CA VAL A 262 13.80 7.56 11.30
C VAL A 262 13.46 6.23 10.62
N LYS A 263 13.71 5.09 11.29
CA LYS A 263 13.33 3.77 10.77
C LYS A 263 11.82 3.69 10.50
N HIS A 264 11.00 4.14 11.47
CA HIS A 264 9.54 4.15 11.31
C HIS A 264 9.10 5.06 10.15
N ILE A 265 9.68 6.24 10.01
CA ILE A 265 9.36 7.16 8.91
C ILE A 265 9.76 6.54 7.55
N ARG A 266 10.89 5.82 7.48
CA ARG A 266 11.28 5.10 6.26
C ARG A 266 10.23 4.03 5.88
N GLU A 267 9.69 3.31 6.84
CA GLU A 267 8.59 2.36 6.62
C GLU A 267 7.33 3.07 6.12
N VAL A 268 6.95 4.18 6.75
CA VAL A 268 5.78 4.99 6.38
C VAL A 268 5.88 5.55 4.95
N LEU A 269 7.07 5.96 4.53
CA LEU A 269 7.32 6.56 3.22
C LEU A 269 7.74 5.54 2.15
N HIS A 270 7.97 4.27 2.55
CA HIS A 270 8.65 3.27 1.72
C HIS A 270 10.01 3.77 1.22
N ALA A 271 10.73 4.50 2.10
CA ALA A 271 12.01 5.12 1.80
C ALA A 271 13.21 4.19 2.09
N HIS A 272 13.00 2.89 2.15
CA HIS A 272 14.06 1.89 2.13
C HIS A 272 14.50 1.66 0.69
N LYS A 273 15.78 1.38 0.52
CA LYS A 273 16.24 0.82 -0.74
C LYS A 273 15.65 -0.57 -0.91
N THR A 274 15.14 -0.85 -2.09
CA THR A 274 14.75 -2.20 -2.46
C THR A 274 15.99 -3.09 -2.59
N PRO A 275 15.87 -4.43 -2.44
CA PRO A 275 17.00 -5.33 -2.69
C PRO A 275 17.63 -5.16 -4.08
N ALA A 276 16.84 -4.77 -5.07
CA ALA A 276 17.33 -4.44 -6.41
C ALA A 276 18.14 -3.13 -6.44
N GLU A 277 17.70 -2.08 -5.72
CA GLU A 277 18.46 -0.81 -5.61
C GLU A 277 19.81 -1.00 -4.89
N GLU A 278 19.91 -1.90 -3.91
CA GLU A 278 21.18 -2.24 -3.24
C GLU A 278 22.21 -2.84 -4.21
N LYS A 279 21.75 -3.40 -5.33
CA LYS A 279 22.57 -3.99 -6.39
C LYS A 279 22.76 -3.05 -7.60
N GLY A 280 22.41 -1.77 -7.46
CA GLY A 280 22.64 -0.78 -8.51
C GLY A 280 21.50 -0.62 -9.53
N HIS A 281 20.39 -1.32 -9.34
CA HIS A 281 19.14 -1.10 -10.07
C HIS A 281 18.43 0.16 -9.56
N SER A 282 17.31 0.55 -10.15
CA SER A 282 16.54 1.70 -9.68
C SER A 282 15.10 1.34 -9.37
N PHE A 283 14.51 2.09 -8.44
CA PHE A 283 13.09 2.01 -8.12
C PHE A 283 12.49 3.41 -8.16
N ILE A 284 11.35 3.54 -8.84
CA ILE A 284 10.58 4.78 -8.90
C ILE A 284 9.10 4.51 -8.59
N LYS A 285 8.45 5.50 -7.99
CA LYS A 285 7.00 5.54 -7.86
C LYS A 285 6.47 6.55 -8.86
N HIS A 286 5.69 6.09 -9.83
CA HIS A 286 5.02 6.93 -10.80
C HIS A 286 3.56 7.14 -10.42
N THR A 287 3.13 8.39 -10.34
CA THR A 287 1.76 8.76 -10.02
C THR A 287 1.13 9.50 -11.19
N THR A 288 0.01 8.98 -11.70
CA THR A 288 -0.88 9.69 -12.64
C THR A 288 -2.04 10.27 -11.85
N TYR A 289 -2.30 11.59 -11.98
CA TYR A 289 -3.35 12.27 -11.24
C TYR A 289 -4.05 13.33 -12.09
N GLN A 290 -5.31 13.65 -11.74
CA GLN A 290 -6.13 14.59 -12.50
C GLN A 290 -6.10 15.98 -11.85
N THR A 291 -5.87 17.01 -12.65
CA THR A 291 -5.99 18.42 -12.23
C THR A 291 -6.95 19.17 -13.14
N ALA A 292 -7.24 20.43 -12.83
CA ALA A 292 -8.00 21.34 -13.71
C ALA A 292 -7.30 21.54 -15.07
N LYS A 293 -5.98 21.32 -15.15
CA LYS A 293 -5.19 21.39 -16.39
C LYS A 293 -5.10 20.07 -17.17
N GLY A 294 -5.86 19.05 -16.73
CA GLY A 294 -5.84 17.70 -17.30
C GLY A 294 -4.98 16.71 -16.52
N VAL A 295 -4.62 15.61 -17.17
CA VAL A 295 -3.80 14.54 -16.61
C VAL A 295 -2.38 15.05 -16.36
N GLN A 296 -1.88 14.78 -15.19
CA GLN A 296 -0.51 15.12 -14.76
C GLN A 296 0.21 13.86 -14.29
N HIS A 297 1.53 13.91 -14.36
CA HIS A 297 2.41 12.83 -13.94
C HIS A 297 3.42 13.33 -12.91
N HIS A 298 3.78 12.47 -11.98
CA HIS A 298 4.83 12.73 -11.01
C HIS A 298 5.64 11.47 -10.78
N ILE A 299 6.96 11.61 -10.82
CA ILE A 299 7.90 10.57 -10.43
C ILE A 299 8.51 10.96 -9.10
N SER A 300 8.60 10.01 -8.18
CA SER A 300 9.36 10.13 -6.94
C SER A 300 10.32 8.94 -6.81
N LYS A 301 11.42 9.17 -6.11
CA LYS A 301 12.41 8.16 -5.72
C LYS A 301 12.34 8.03 -4.19
N PRO A 302 11.46 7.15 -3.65
CA PRO A 302 11.17 7.13 -2.22
C PRO A 302 12.40 6.95 -1.34
N SER A 303 13.41 6.20 -1.77
CA SER A 303 14.67 5.99 -1.06
C SER A 303 15.59 7.23 -1.03
N GLU A 304 15.37 8.23 -1.91
CA GLU A 304 16.22 9.41 -2.05
C GLU A 304 15.53 10.71 -1.64
N ASP A 305 14.24 10.88 -1.98
CA ASP A 305 13.49 12.14 -1.89
C ASP A 305 13.50 12.81 -0.50
N HIS A 306 13.53 12.00 0.57
CA HIS A 306 13.49 12.48 1.95
C HIS A 306 14.77 12.27 2.73
N GLU A 307 15.84 11.79 2.10
CA GLU A 307 17.08 11.41 2.77
C GLU A 307 17.73 12.59 3.51
N HIS A 308 17.65 13.81 2.95
CA HIS A 308 18.15 15.03 3.59
C HIS A 308 17.42 15.36 4.90
N ILE A 309 16.08 15.12 4.97
CA ILE A 309 15.29 15.31 6.19
C ILE A 309 15.64 14.22 7.22
N LEU A 310 15.75 12.97 6.77
CA LEU A 310 16.03 11.83 7.65
C LEU A 310 17.44 11.87 8.23
N LYS A 311 18.41 12.51 7.54
CA LYS A 311 19.75 12.78 8.06
C LYS A 311 19.74 13.90 9.12
N ASP A 312 18.89 14.91 8.95
CA ASP A 312 18.69 16.00 9.94
C ASP A 312 17.58 15.68 10.95
N HIS A 313 17.62 14.45 11.47
CA HIS A 313 16.56 13.89 12.31
C HIS A 313 16.33 14.61 13.64
N LYS A 314 17.30 15.40 14.12
CA LYS A 314 17.19 16.15 15.40
C LYS A 314 16.07 17.19 15.38
N ASN A 315 15.66 17.65 14.20
CA ASN A 315 14.61 18.63 14.00
C ASN A 315 13.24 18.00 13.66
N ILE A 316 13.12 16.68 13.84
CA ILE A 316 11.86 15.98 13.63
C ILE A 316 10.99 16.08 14.88
N THR A 317 9.70 16.39 14.69
CA THR A 317 8.66 16.32 15.73
C THR A 317 7.47 15.52 15.22
N VAL A 318 6.76 14.86 16.15
CA VAL A 318 5.62 13.99 15.82
C VAL A 318 4.38 14.45 16.56
N LYS A 319 3.25 14.55 15.84
CA LYS A 319 1.96 14.97 16.41
C LYS A 319 0.84 14.10 15.83
N SER A 320 -0.25 13.94 16.57
CA SER A 320 -1.49 13.35 16.07
C SER A 320 -2.49 14.40 15.65
N SER A 321 -3.31 14.09 14.65
CA SER A 321 -4.49 14.86 14.30
C SER A 321 -5.53 13.93 13.70
N GLY A 322 -6.72 13.86 14.28
CA GLY A 322 -7.72 12.87 13.94
C GLY A 322 -7.18 11.45 14.05
N GLY A 323 -7.43 10.62 13.06
CA GLY A 323 -6.90 9.26 12.97
C GLY A 323 -5.51 9.14 12.33
N SER A 324 -4.69 10.19 12.38
CA SER A 324 -3.39 10.25 11.69
C SER A 324 -2.26 10.73 12.60
N VAL A 325 -1.07 10.17 12.35
CA VAL A 325 0.21 10.65 12.86
C VAL A 325 0.86 11.53 11.80
N HIS A 326 1.38 12.68 12.18
CA HIS A 326 2.02 13.65 11.31
C HIS A 326 3.48 13.86 11.72
N PHE A 327 4.37 13.86 10.75
CA PHE A 327 5.79 14.08 10.94
C PHE A 327 6.17 15.44 10.39
N TYR A 328 6.85 16.22 11.22
CA TYR A 328 7.30 17.57 10.91
C TYR A 328 8.82 17.63 10.97
N HIS A 329 9.42 18.39 10.08
CA HIS A 329 10.84 18.75 10.10
C HIS A 329 10.92 20.27 10.07
N ASN A 330 11.61 20.87 11.03
CA ASN A 330 11.67 22.33 11.20
C ASN A 330 10.27 22.98 11.20
N GLY A 331 9.29 22.36 11.86
CA GLY A 331 7.91 22.82 11.94
C GLY A 331 7.06 22.62 10.67
N LYS A 332 7.64 22.17 9.55
CA LYS A 332 6.94 21.89 8.30
C LYS A 332 6.60 20.41 8.20
N LYS A 333 5.32 20.10 7.99
CA LYS A 333 4.87 18.72 7.79
C LYS A 333 5.44 18.17 6.47
N PHE A 334 6.06 16.98 6.52
CA PHE A 334 6.64 16.31 5.34
C PHE A 334 6.11 14.90 5.11
N ALA A 335 5.57 14.27 6.17
CA ALA A 335 5.00 12.93 6.06
C ALA A 335 3.78 12.77 6.98
N SER A 336 2.95 11.79 6.69
CA SER A 336 1.84 11.40 7.56
C SER A 336 1.53 9.91 7.40
N GLN A 337 1.06 9.31 8.50
CA GLN A 337 0.53 7.95 8.56
C GLN A 337 -0.91 8.01 9.02
N ALA A 338 -1.85 7.59 8.18
CA ALA A 338 -3.26 7.53 8.51
C ALA A 338 -3.62 6.10 8.94
N HIS A 339 -4.30 5.96 10.07
CA HIS A 339 -4.91 4.71 10.47
C HIS A 339 -6.28 4.58 9.82
N LYS A 340 -6.62 3.38 9.37
CA LYS A 340 -7.89 3.10 8.68
C LYS A 340 -8.33 1.66 8.91
N PHE A 341 -9.59 1.38 8.67
CA PHE A 341 -10.09 0.03 8.58
C PHE A 341 -9.96 -0.50 7.14
N ASP A 342 -9.74 -1.79 7.01
CA ASP A 342 -9.67 -2.47 5.72
C ASP A 342 -10.99 -2.36 4.95
N SER A 343 -12.11 -2.51 5.66
CA SER A 343 -13.45 -2.35 5.15
C SER A 343 -14.25 -1.39 6.03
N GLN A 344 -14.93 -0.43 5.43
CA GLN A 344 -15.84 0.48 6.16
C GLN A 344 -17.22 -0.15 6.41
N SER A 345 -17.59 -1.16 5.65
CA SER A 345 -18.87 -1.85 5.73
C SER A 345 -18.87 -3.04 6.69
N ASP A 346 -17.69 -3.60 7.03
CA ASP A 346 -17.58 -4.68 8.02
C ASP A 346 -17.37 -4.13 9.43
N PRO A 347 -18.32 -4.34 10.36
CA PRO A 347 -18.20 -3.86 11.76
C PRO A 347 -16.94 -4.31 12.51
N LEU A 348 -16.38 -5.45 12.14
CA LEU A 348 -15.19 -6.04 12.79
C LEU A 348 -13.98 -6.06 11.83
N SER A 349 -13.92 -5.11 10.90
CA SER A 349 -12.82 -5.01 9.94
C SER A 349 -11.47 -4.80 10.61
N SER A 350 -10.41 -5.34 10.02
CA SER A 350 -9.04 -5.19 10.51
C SER A 350 -8.55 -3.74 10.43
N LEU A 351 -7.74 -3.35 11.42
CA LEU A 351 -7.06 -2.06 11.44
C LEU A 351 -5.79 -2.13 10.59
N LYS A 352 -5.59 -1.12 9.76
CA LYS A 352 -4.42 -0.92 8.91
C LYS A 352 -3.92 0.52 9.00
N SER A 353 -2.74 0.75 8.46
CA SER A 353 -2.17 2.09 8.30
C SER A 353 -1.72 2.31 6.86
N ALA A 354 -1.68 3.56 6.43
CA ALA A 354 -1.14 3.95 5.13
C ALA A 354 -0.31 5.23 5.28
N GLY A 355 0.90 5.20 4.76
CA GLY A 355 1.82 6.32 4.81
C GLY A 355 1.84 7.12 3.52
N LYS A 356 2.12 8.40 3.61
CA LYS A 356 2.36 9.28 2.45
C LYS A 356 3.30 10.43 2.77
N ALA A 357 4.07 10.85 1.78
CA ALA A 357 4.71 12.17 1.75
C ALA A 357 3.64 13.28 1.64
N VAL A 358 3.97 14.50 2.07
CA VAL A 358 3.06 15.67 2.04
C VAL A 358 3.65 16.78 1.19
#